data_aaf365e1a85006028033bcb477bcac4f
#
_entry.id   aaf365e1a85006028033bcb477bcac4f
#
_cell.length_a   1.000
_cell.length_b   1.000
_cell.length_c   1.000
_cell.angle_alpha   90.00
_cell.angle_beta   90.00
_cell.angle_gamma   90.00
#
_symmetry.space_group_name_H-M   'P 1'
#
loop_
_entity.id
_entity.type
_entity.pdbx_description
1 polymer ?
#
loop_
_entity_poly.entity_id
_entity_poly.type
_entity_poly.pdbx_seq_one_letter_code
_entity_poly.pdbx_strand_id
1 'polypeptide(L)'
;DNDSGENIYEIFNHQIAYEIRLQQAMEEDLLCPFHYFGITDLSVVQDTKSKNLSEEDFNRLVCDERVKHVIEQSNYYGFSGDRVKGLIFCSRNRECKELSKKFNEFGYRTVALSGEDSEMVRQDAFERLAMDERDAAEDKTPIDYIFSVDVLNEGVDIVEVNQVIMLRPTQSPIVFIQQLGRGLRKAEGKEY
;
A
#
# COMPACT_ATOMS: atom_id res chain seq x y z
N ASP A 1 18.27 -13.13 2.05
CA ASP A 1 18.11 -14.35 2.86
C ASP A 1 16.63 -14.55 3.10
N ASN A 2 16.10 -15.66 2.63
CA ASN A 2 14.73 -16.08 2.88
C ASN A 2 14.65 -16.71 4.27
N ASP A 3 13.51 -16.62 4.95
CA ASP A 3 13.23 -17.27 6.24
C ASP A 3 13.41 -18.81 6.22
N SER A 4 13.51 -19.41 5.02
CA SER A 4 13.80 -20.84 4.81
C SER A 4 15.29 -21.20 4.93
N GLY A 5 16.17 -20.21 5.07
CA GLY A 5 17.63 -20.45 5.12
C GLY A 5 18.25 -20.81 3.78
N GLU A 6 17.50 -20.84 2.69
CA GLU A 6 18.03 -21.05 1.35
C GLU A 6 18.59 -19.74 0.79
N ASN A 7 19.85 -19.80 0.40
CA ASN A 7 20.55 -18.68 -0.19
C ASN A 7 20.30 -18.67 -1.71
N ILE A 8 19.61 -17.66 -2.20
CA ILE A 8 19.31 -17.51 -3.63
C ILE A 8 20.57 -17.53 -4.51
N TYR A 9 21.70 -17.07 -4.00
CA TYR A 9 22.98 -17.11 -4.72
C TYR A 9 23.50 -18.53 -4.94
N GLU A 10 23.20 -19.48 -4.06
CA GLU A 10 23.56 -20.89 -4.22
C GLU A 10 22.74 -21.55 -5.33
N ILE A 11 21.45 -21.19 -5.46
CA ILE A 11 20.56 -21.70 -6.52
C ILE A 11 21.09 -21.34 -7.91
N PHE A 12 21.68 -20.16 -8.04
CA PHE A 12 22.24 -19.65 -9.30
C PHE A 12 23.77 -19.79 -9.39
N ASN A 13 24.39 -20.74 -8.62
CA ASN A 13 25.84 -20.94 -8.58
C ASN A 13 26.63 -19.63 -8.37
N HIS A 14 26.13 -18.73 -7.55
CA HIS A 14 26.70 -17.39 -7.30
C HIS A 14 26.85 -16.51 -8.56
N GLN A 15 26.14 -16.84 -9.63
CA GLN A 15 26.13 -16.01 -10.84
C GLN A 15 24.99 -14.99 -10.73
N ILE A 16 25.34 -13.71 -10.73
CA ILE A 16 24.41 -12.59 -10.76
C ILE A 16 24.43 -12.05 -12.19
N ALA A 17 23.32 -12.16 -12.90
CA ALA A 17 23.20 -11.61 -14.26
C ALA A 17 23.21 -10.08 -14.25
N TYR A 18 22.47 -9.50 -13.31
CA TYR A 18 22.40 -8.05 -13.11
C TYR A 18 21.84 -7.73 -11.71
N GLU A 19 22.51 -6.84 -10.99
CA GLU A 19 22.04 -6.32 -9.71
C GLU A 19 21.82 -4.82 -9.84
N ILE A 20 20.60 -4.37 -9.58
CA ILE A 20 20.27 -2.94 -9.55
C ILE A 20 19.73 -2.57 -8.17
N ARG A 21 20.30 -1.53 -7.58
CA ARG A 21 19.81 -0.97 -6.32
C ARG A 21 18.73 0.06 -6.59
N LEU A 22 17.85 0.30 -5.62
CA LEU A 22 16.73 1.25 -5.76
C LEU A 22 17.21 2.63 -6.27
N GLN A 23 18.29 3.16 -5.71
CA GLN A 23 18.87 4.44 -6.15
C GLN A 23 19.32 4.39 -7.61
N GLN A 24 20.01 3.33 -8.01
CA GLN A 24 20.47 3.14 -9.39
C GLN A 24 19.28 2.98 -10.35
N ALA A 25 18.21 2.26 -9.94
CA ALA A 25 17.02 2.11 -10.75
C ALA A 25 16.31 3.46 -11.02
N MET A 26 16.38 4.39 -10.05
CA MET A 26 15.90 5.76 -10.24
C MET A 26 16.81 6.57 -11.16
N GLU A 27 18.13 6.48 -10.97
CA GLU A 27 19.13 7.19 -11.82
C GLU A 27 19.09 6.72 -13.27
N GLU A 28 18.83 5.43 -13.51
CA GLU A 28 18.66 4.83 -14.84
C GLU A 28 17.25 5.03 -15.42
N ASP A 29 16.40 5.83 -14.78
CA ASP A 29 15.04 6.14 -15.21
C ASP A 29 14.12 4.92 -15.37
N LEU A 30 14.38 3.86 -14.59
CA LEU A 30 13.56 2.65 -14.57
C LEU A 30 12.37 2.73 -13.60
N LEU A 31 12.44 3.64 -12.63
CA LEU A 31 11.40 3.90 -11.64
C LEU A 31 10.99 5.37 -11.67
N CYS A 32 9.74 5.63 -11.33
CA CYS A 32 9.25 6.98 -11.10
C CYS A 32 9.96 7.57 -9.86
N PRO A 33 10.40 8.84 -9.88
CA PRO A 33 10.82 9.54 -8.67
C PRO A 33 9.73 9.47 -7.60
N PHE A 34 10.12 9.43 -6.34
CA PHE A 34 9.16 9.41 -5.24
C PHE A 34 9.66 10.26 -4.06
N HIS A 35 8.71 10.75 -3.28
CA HIS A 35 8.97 11.43 -2.04
C HIS A 35 8.63 10.52 -0.87
N TYR A 36 9.51 10.44 0.12
CA TYR A 36 9.30 9.68 1.34
C TYR A 36 9.15 10.62 2.54
N PHE A 37 8.06 10.46 3.26
CA PHE A 37 7.76 11.26 4.45
C PHE A 37 7.55 10.36 5.66
N GLY A 38 8.32 10.60 6.73
CA GLY A 38 8.10 9.98 8.02
C GLY A 38 7.11 10.83 8.83
N ILE A 39 5.98 10.23 9.21
CA ILE A 39 4.92 10.92 9.97
C ILE A 39 4.84 10.28 11.36
N THR A 40 4.74 11.11 12.40
CA THR A 40 4.48 10.61 13.76
C THR A 40 3.03 10.17 13.87
N ASP A 41 2.81 8.89 14.11
CA ASP A 41 1.46 8.36 14.37
C ASP A 41 0.98 8.78 15.77
N LEU A 42 -0.30 9.12 15.89
CA LEU A 42 -0.94 9.51 17.16
C LEU A 42 -1.09 8.33 18.12
N SER A 43 -1.07 7.11 17.60
CA SER A 43 -1.28 5.87 18.37
C SER A 43 -0.06 4.95 18.26
N VAL A 44 0.89 5.09 19.16
CA VAL A 44 2.00 4.12 19.29
C VAL A 44 1.49 2.92 20.10
N VAL A 45 1.04 1.87 19.43
CA VAL A 45 0.84 0.57 20.06
C VAL A 45 2.18 -0.16 20.00
N GLN A 46 2.82 -0.35 21.17
CA GLN A 46 4.19 -0.90 21.28
C GLN A 46 4.33 -2.32 20.71
N ASP A 47 3.24 -3.08 20.58
CA ASP A 47 3.26 -4.43 20.03
C ASP A 47 2.16 -4.67 18.98
N THR A 48 2.33 -4.08 17.81
CA THR A 48 1.43 -4.30 16.67
C THR A 48 1.49 -5.72 16.10
N LYS A 49 2.50 -6.53 16.47
CA LYS A 49 2.69 -7.91 16.00
C LYS A 49 2.09 -8.97 16.92
N SER A 50 1.68 -8.63 18.14
CA SER A 50 1.03 -9.55 19.04
C SER A 50 -0.25 -10.11 18.38
N LYS A 51 -0.39 -11.46 18.36
CA LYS A 51 -1.61 -12.11 17.89
C LYS A 51 -2.84 -11.73 18.73
N ASN A 52 -2.62 -11.28 19.97
CA ASN A 52 -3.64 -10.94 20.97
C ASN A 52 -3.56 -9.44 21.30
N LEU A 53 -3.89 -8.58 20.35
CA LEU A 53 -4.09 -7.17 20.63
C LEU A 53 -5.31 -6.99 21.53
N SER A 54 -5.21 -6.18 22.59
CA SER A 54 -6.35 -5.84 23.42
C SER A 54 -7.40 -5.07 22.60
N GLU A 55 -8.67 -5.17 22.97
CA GLU A 55 -9.73 -4.37 22.30
C GLU A 55 -9.48 -2.86 22.48
N GLU A 56 -8.89 -2.46 23.61
CA GLU A 56 -8.52 -1.05 23.84
C GLU A 56 -7.45 -0.57 22.88
N ASP A 57 -6.39 -1.35 22.67
CA ASP A 57 -5.34 -1.01 21.72
C ASP A 57 -5.83 -1.05 20.28
N PHE A 58 -6.72 -2.02 19.94
CA PHE A 58 -7.36 -2.05 18.64
C PHE A 58 -8.20 -0.80 18.40
N ASN A 59 -9.00 -0.37 19.37
CA ASN A 59 -9.82 0.83 19.26
C ASN A 59 -8.96 2.09 19.07
N ARG A 60 -7.77 2.15 19.66
CA ARG A 60 -6.81 3.24 19.40
C ARG A 60 -6.32 3.26 17.95
N LEU A 61 -6.07 2.08 17.36
CA LEU A 61 -5.62 1.97 15.96
C LEU A 61 -6.67 2.42 14.94
N VAL A 62 -7.95 2.34 15.30
CA VAL A 62 -9.08 2.67 14.41
C VAL A 62 -9.90 3.87 14.90
N CYS A 63 -9.39 4.68 15.82
CA CYS A 63 -10.11 5.86 16.32
C CYS A 63 -10.22 6.95 15.25
N ASP A 64 -11.25 7.79 15.37
CA ASP A 64 -11.53 8.84 14.38
C ASP A 64 -10.44 9.89 14.30
N GLU A 65 -9.80 10.19 15.43
CA GLU A 65 -8.67 11.14 15.52
C GLU A 65 -7.50 10.65 14.66
N ARG A 66 -7.15 9.37 14.77
CA ARG A 66 -6.09 8.77 13.94
C ARG A 66 -6.46 8.76 12.47
N VAL A 67 -7.69 8.39 12.14
CA VAL A 67 -8.19 8.41 10.76
C VAL A 67 -8.10 9.81 10.16
N LYS A 68 -8.58 10.84 10.87
CA LYS A 68 -8.47 12.23 10.44
C LYS A 68 -7.03 12.65 10.24
N HIS A 69 -6.14 12.31 11.18
CA HIS A 69 -4.72 12.61 11.06
C HIS A 69 -4.10 11.98 9.82
N VAL A 70 -4.37 10.70 9.55
CA VAL A 70 -3.87 10.01 8.33
C VAL A 70 -4.39 10.71 7.07
N ILE A 71 -5.67 11.07 7.03
CA ILE A 71 -6.27 11.78 5.90
C ILE A 71 -5.64 13.16 5.70
N GLU A 72 -5.47 13.93 6.78
CA GLU A 72 -4.85 15.25 6.74
C GLU A 72 -3.41 15.19 6.22
N GLN A 73 -2.61 14.23 6.70
CA GLN A 73 -1.24 14.05 6.25
C GLN A 73 -1.19 13.58 4.80
N SER A 74 -2.05 12.64 4.40
CA SER A 74 -2.19 12.18 3.02
C SER A 74 -2.49 13.35 2.06
N ASN A 75 -3.42 14.22 2.42
CA ASN A 75 -3.78 15.38 1.63
C ASN A 75 -2.68 16.46 1.63
N TYR A 76 -1.99 16.65 2.75
CA TYR A 76 -0.90 17.62 2.88
C TYR A 76 0.30 17.27 1.98
N TYR A 77 0.72 16.01 1.96
CA TYR A 77 1.81 15.57 1.11
C TYR A 77 1.38 15.31 -0.34
N GLY A 78 0.09 15.06 -0.55
CA GLY A 78 -0.52 14.96 -1.87
C GLY A 78 -0.13 13.70 -2.65
N PHE A 79 -0.41 13.76 -3.94
CA PHE A 79 -0.15 12.71 -4.93
C PHE A 79 -0.01 13.36 -6.31
N SER A 80 0.58 12.67 -7.27
CA SER A 80 0.61 13.12 -8.66
C SER A 80 -0.66 12.68 -9.41
N GLY A 81 -1.06 13.47 -10.43
CA GLY A 81 -2.24 13.20 -11.24
C GLY A 81 -3.54 13.82 -10.70
N ASP A 82 -4.66 13.52 -11.36
CA ASP A 82 -5.94 14.20 -11.12
C ASP A 82 -6.69 13.68 -9.89
N ARG A 83 -6.41 12.45 -9.46
CA ARG A 83 -7.02 11.83 -8.29
C ARG A 83 -6.06 10.88 -7.58
N VAL A 84 -6.35 10.61 -6.32
CA VAL A 84 -5.60 9.61 -5.57
C VAL A 84 -5.93 8.20 -6.08
N LYS A 85 -4.88 7.40 -6.28
CA LYS A 85 -4.90 5.97 -6.56
C LYS A 85 -3.96 5.31 -5.55
N GLY A 86 -4.48 5.08 -4.34
CA GLY A 86 -3.66 4.82 -3.17
C GLY A 86 -3.72 3.38 -2.65
N LEU A 87 -2.62 2.95 -2.03
CA LEU A 87 -2.55 1.71 -1.26
C LEU A 87 -2.27 2.04 0.21
N ILE A 88 -3.01 1.40 1.12
CA ILE A 88 -2.81 1.54 2.56
C ILE A 88 -2.51 0.18 3.17
N PHE A 89 -1.32 0.04 3.74
CA PHE A 89 -0.87 -1.20 4.37
C PHE A 89 -1.07 -1.15 5.88
N CYS A 90 -1.85 -2.10 6.40
CA CYS A 90 -2.15 -2.26 7.82
C CYS A 90 -1.50 -3.52 8.40
N SER A 91 -1.57 -3.65 9.73
CA SER A 91 -1.03 -4.81 10.43
C SER A 91 -1.96 -6.03 10.41
N ARG A 92 -3.28 -5.83 10.25
CA ARG A 92 -4.31 -6.87 10.39
C ARG A 92 -5.48 -6.64 9.43
N ASN A 93 -6.11 -7.74 8.98
CA ASN A 93 -7.30 -7.68 8.13
C ASN A 93 -8.49 -6.97 8.82
N ARG A 94 -8.65 -7.14 10.15
CA ARG A 94 -9.68 -6.43 10.93
C ARG A 94 -9.44 -4.92 10.89
N GLU A 95 -8.20 -4.47 11.05
CA GLU A 95 -7.81 -3.06 10.95
C GLU A 95 -8.10 -2.50 9.55
N CYS A 96 -7.74 -3.23 8.48
CA CYS A 96 -8.06 -2.84 7.10
C CYS A 96 -9.56 -2.59 6.91
N LYS A 97 -10.41 -3.51 7.38
CA LYS A 97 -11.86 -3.42 7.23
C LYS A 97 -12.45 -2.22 7.99
N GLU A 98 -12.03 -1.99 9.23
CA GLU A 98 -12.55 -0.87 10.04
C GLU A 98 -12.03 0.48 9.52
N LEU A 99 -10.77 0.58 9.13
CA LEU A 99 -10.23 1.81 8.56
C LEU A 99 -10.86 2.14 7.20
N SER A 100 -11.04 1.15 6.33
CA SER A 100 -11.73 1.33 5.05
C SER A 100 -13.15 1.86 5.26
N LYS A 101 -13.91 1.28 6.20
CA LYS A 101 -15.25 1.76 6.54
C LYS A 101 -15.22 3.23 6.99
N LYS A 102 -14.31 3.59 7.89
CA LYS A 102 -14.18 4.97 8.37
C LYS A 102 -13.76 5.94 7.28
N PHE A 103 -12.83 5.56 6.41
CA PHE A 103 -12.49 6.40 5.24
C PHE A 103 -13.69 6.63 4.33
N ASN A 104 -14.56 5.63 4.15
CA ASN A 104 -15.81 5.80 3.40
C ASN A 104 -16.76 6.78 4.11
N GLU A 105 -16.83 6.78 5.45
CA GLU A 105 -17.60 7.76 6.23
C GLU A 105 -17.06 9.20 6.07
N PHE A 106 -15.76 9.35 5.80
CA PHE A 106 -15.13 10.63 5.46
C PHE A 106 -15.21 11.01 3.96
N GLY A 107 -15.95 10.23 3.16
CA GLY A 107 -16.22 10.54 1.76
C GLY A 107 -15.23 9.96 0.74
N TYR A 108 -14.28 9.14 1.17
CA TYR A 108 -13.44 8.38 0.25
C TYR A 108 -14.14 7.10 -0.22
N ARG A 109 -13.76 6.61 -1.38
CA ARG A 109 -14.24 5.33 -1.94
C ARG A 109 -13.15 4.29 -1.71
N THR A 110 -13.34 3.42 -0.74
CA THR A 110 -12.30 2.48 -0.35
C THR A 110 -12.82 1.06 -0.21
N VAL A 111 -11.92 0.09 -0.38
CA VAL A 111 -12.17 -1.32 -0.10
C VAL A 111 -11.01 -1.90 0.72
N ALA A 112 -11.31 -2.92 1.52
CA ALA A 112 -10.30 -3.70 2.22
C ALA A 112 -10.21 -5.08 1.57
N LEU A 113 -9.00 -5.45 1.13
CA LEU A 113 -8.71 -6.76 0.55
C LEU A 113 -7.92 -7.63 1.53
N SER A 114 -8.23 -8.92 1.51
CA SER A 114 -7.59 -9.96 2.31
C SER A 114 -7.15 -11.14 1.44
N GLY A 115 -6.34 -12.04 1.99
CA GLY A 115 -5.96 -13.28 1.30
C GLY A 115 -7.13 -14.25 1.03
N GLU A 116 -8.27 -14.05 1.69
CA GLU A 116 -9.47 -14.87 1.53
C GLU A 116 -10.34 -14.42 0.33
N ASP A 117 -10.11 -13.21 -0.20
CA ASP A 117 -10.87 -12.70 -1.32
C ASP A 117 -10.47 -13.41 -2.62
N SER A 118 -11.46 -13.71 -3.46
CA SER A 118 -11.22 -14.35 -4.75
C SER A 118 -10.39 -13.45 -5.67
N GLU A 119 -9.71 -14.06 -6.64
CA GLU A 119 -8.95 -13.33 -7.64
C GLU A 119 -9.81 -12.32 -8.41
N MET A 120 -11.05 -12.69 -8.71
CA MET A 120 -12.01 -11.81 -9.40
C MET A 120 -12.33 -10.55 -8.57
N VAL A 121 -12.53 -10.68 -7.26
CA VAL A 121 -12.77 -9.54 -6.35
C VAL A 121 -11.55 -8.63 -6.28
N ARG A 122 -10.36 -9.22 -6.21
CA ARG A 122 -9.11 -8.47 -6.21
C ARG A 122 -8.89 -7.73 -7.53
N GLN A 123 -9.11 -8.41 -8.66
CA GLN A 123 -8.98 -7.81 -9.98
C GLN A 123 -9.95 -6.65 -10.17
N ASP A 124 -11.23 -6.81 -9.82
CA ASP A 124 -12.22 -5.72 -9.87
C ASP A 124 -11.78 -4.50 -9.05
N ALA A 125 -11.28 -4.72 -7.83
CA ALA A 125 -10.81 -3.63 -6.99
C ALA A 125 -9.62 -2.87 -7.62
N PHE A 126 -8.70 -3.57 -8.27
CA PHE A 126 -7.56 -2.95 -8.95
C PHE A 126 -7.95 -2.21 -10.23
N GLU A 127 -8.84 -2.79 -11.03
CA GLU A 127 -9.39 -2.12 -12.20
C GLU A 127 -10.09 -0.80 -11.80
N ARG A 128 -10.86 -0.82 -10.71
CA ARG A 128 -11.52 0.36 -10.17
C ARG A 128 -10.54 1.36 -9.54
N LEU A 129 -9.43 0.92 -8.98
CA LEU A 129 -8.36 1.81 -8.52
C LEU A 129 -7.69 2.53 -9.71
N ALA A 130 -7.43 1.81 -10.80
CA ALA A 130 -6.83 2.35 -12.02
C ALA A 130 -7.77 3.28 -12.80
N MET A 131 -9.09 3.06 -12.70
CA MET A 131 -10.13 3.77 -13.43
C MET A 131 -10.09 5.29 -13.20
N ASP A 132 -10.29 6.09 -14.22
CA ASP A 132 -10.48 7.54 -14.10
C ASP A 132 -11.95 7.91 -13.82
N GLU A 133 -12.18 9.12 -13.27
CA GLU A 133 -13.55 9.59 -12.97
C GLU A 133 -14.44 9.66 -14.22
N ARG A 134 -13.86 9.98 -15.38
CA ARG A 134 -14.58 10.03 -16.66
C ARG A 134 -15.11 8.68 -17.14
N ASP A 135 -14.52 7.57 -16.64
CA ASP A 135 -14.86 6.21 -17.01
C ASP A 135 -15.84 5.58 -16.02
N ALA A 136 -16.30 6.34 -15.03
CA ALA A 136 -17.28 5.89 -14.04
C ALA A 136 -18.63 5.58 -14.69
N ALA A 137 -19.22 4.44 -14.31
CA ALA A 137 -20.55 4.00 -14.71
C ALA A 137 -21.44 3.79 -13.46
N GLU A 138 -22.75 3.63 -13.65
CA GLU A 138 -23.68 3.43 -12.53
C GLU A 138 -23.34 2.19 -11.67
N ASP A 139 -22.81 1.15 -12.31
CA ASP A 139 -22.47 -0.13 -11.69
C ASP A 139 -20.99 -0.26 -11.34
N LYS A 140 -20.12 0.66 -11.81
CA LYS A 140 -18.69 0.60 -11.59
C LYS A 140 -18.08 1.98 -11.35
N THR A 141 -17.72 2.26 -10.10
CA THR A 141 -17.15 3.54 -9.68
C THR A 141 -15.67 3.40 -9.31
N PRO A 142 -14.85 4.42 -9.55
CA PRO A 142 -13.46 4.44 -9.12
C PRO A 142 -13.30 4.23 -7.61
N ILE A 143 -12.16 3.66 -7.21
CA ILE A 143 -11.73 3.49 -5.83
C ILE A 143 -10.53 4.41 -5.57
N ASP A 144 -10.53 5.10 -4.43
CA ASP A 144 -9.45 6.02 -4.04
C ASP A 144 -8.34 5.30 -3.29
N TYR A 145 -8.70 4.34 -2.40
CA TYR A 145 -7.73 3.54 -1.66
C TYR A 145 -8.12 2.07 -1.53
N ILE A 146 -7.13 1.21 -1.63
CA ILE A 146 -7.24 -0.19 -1.24
C ILE A 146 -6.45 -0.40 0.05
N PHE A 147 -7.12 -0.93 1.08
CA PHE A 147 -6.51 -1.36 2.34
C PHE A 147 -6.13 -2.83 2.27
N SER A 148 -4.91 -3.17 2.68
CA SER A 148 -4.44 -4.56 2.67
C SER A 148 -3.38 -4.80 3.74
N VAL A 149 -3.19 -6.06 4.13
CA VAL A 149 -2.02 -6.50 4.93
C VAL A 149 -0.88 -6.90 4.00
N ASP A 150 -1.07 -7.92 3.17
CA ASP A 150 -0.02 -8.49 2.33
C ASP A 150 -0.50 -8.95 0.93
N VAL A 151 -1.75 -8.76 0.62
CA VAL A 151 -2.42 -9.37 -0.57
C VAL A 151 -1.81 -8.95 -1.90
N LEU A 152 -0.99 -7.92 -1.91
CA LEU A 152 -0.41 -7.36 -3.13
C LEU A 152 0.94 -8.02 -3.50
N ASN A 153 1.32 -9.09 -2.82
CA ASN A 153 2.63 -9.72 -3.03
C ASN A 153 2.72 -10.58 -4.29
N GLU A 154 1.60 -11.01 -4.88
CA GLU A 154 1.61 -11.90 -6.03
C GLU A 154 0.86 -11.34 -7.24
N GLY A 155 1.59 -11.11 -8.32
CA GLY A 155 1.06 -11.08 -9.69
C GLY A 155 0.27 -9.85 -10.14
N VAL A 156 -0.09 -8.91 -9.28
CA VAL A 156 -0.88 -7.74 -9.70
C VAL A 156 0.04 -6.58 -10.03
N ASP A 157 0.09 -6.24 -11.30
CA ASP A 157 0.79 -5.07 -11.81
C ASP A 157 -0.12 -3.84 -11.73
N ILE A 158 0.06 -3.02 -10.68
CA ILE A 158 -0.66 -1.76 -10.53
C ILE A 158 0.30 -0.63 -10.87
N VAL A 159 0.39 -0.30 -12.13
CA VAL A 159 1.28 0.76 -12.61
C VAL A 159 0.82 2.16 -12.14
N GLU A 160 -0.46 2.33 -11.87
CA GLU A 160 -1.09 3.64 -11.67
C GLU A 160 -1.17 4.11 -10.22
N VAL A 161 -0.61 3.38 -9.26
CA VAL A 161 -0.55 3.82 -7.86
C VAL A 161 0.31 5.07 -7.73
N ASN A 162 -0.25 6.13 -7.14
CA ASN A 162 0.42 7.41 -6.95
C ASN A 162 0.57 7.81 -5.46
N GLN A 163 0.06 7.00 -4.53
CA GLN A 163 0.29 7.18 -3.10
C GLN A 163 0.32 5.84 -2.37
N VAL A 164 1.29 5.67 -1.47
CA VAL A 164 1.39 4.50 -0.60
C VAL A 164 1.50 4.95 0.85
N ILE A 165 0.59 4.46 1.69
CA ILE A 165 0.56 4.78 3.12
C ILE A 165 0.85 3.49 3.91
N MET A 166 1.82 3.55 4.79
CA MET A 166 2.21 2.42 5.62
C MET A 166 1.83 2.69 7.08
N LEU A 167 0.72 2.09 7.53
CA LEU A 167 0.22 2.21 8.90
C LEU A 167 0.79 1.12 9.83
N ARG A 168 1.68 0.29 9.31
CA ARG A 168 2.37 -0.75 10.07
C ARG A 168 3.87 -0.54 10.07
N PRO A 169 4.57 -0.79 11.18
CA PRO A 169 6.02 -0.86 11.15
C PRO A 169 6.44 -2.06 10.29
N THR A 170 7.38 -1.83 9.37
CA THR A 170 8.02 -2.92 8.63
C THR A 170 9.42 -3.15 9.16
N GLN A 171 9.74 -4.39 9.50
CA GLN A 171 11.08 -4.77 9.96
C GLN A 171 11.90 -5.42 8.84
N SER A 172 11.25 -5.76 7.72
CA SER A 172 11.92 -6.34 6.57
C SER A 172 12.12 -5.27 5.50
N PRO A 173 13.38 -4.89 5.19
CA PRO A 173 13.67 -3.99 4.07
C PRO A 173 13.12 -4.52 2.74
N ILE A 174 13.09 -5.85 2.56
CA ILE A 174 12.57 -6.49 1.35
C ILE A 174 11.08 -6.24 1.21
N VAL A 175 10.31 -6.49 2.27
CA VAL A 175 8.85 -6.23 2.27
C VAL A 175 8.56 -4.75 2.05
N PHE A 176 9.32 -3.87 2.67
CA PHE A 176 9.22 -2.43 2.46
C PHE A 176 9.43 -2.06 0.98
N ILE A 177 10.53 -2.52 0.37
CA ILE A 177 10.84 -2.24 -1.03
C ILE A 177 9.79 -2.84 -1.97
N GLN A 178 9.28 -4.03 -1.68
CA GLN A 178 8.22 -4.65 -2.49
C GLN A 178 6.91 -3.85 -2.43
N GLN A 179 6.53 -3.37 -1.27
CA GLN A 179 5.34 -2.53 -1.09
C GLN A 179 5.52 -1.16 -1.74
N LEU A 180 6.66 -0.53 -1.50
CA LEU A 180 7.01 0.75 -2.09
C LEU A 180 7.13 0.67 -3.62
N GLY A 181 7.74 -0.40 -4.15
CA GLY A 181 7.92 -0.62 -5.58
C GLY A 181 6.63 -0.64 -6.38
N ARG A 182 5.49 -0.91 -5.74
CA ARG A 182 4.17 -0.80 -6.37
C ARG A 182 3.83 0.65 -6.73
N GLY A 183 4.17 1.60 -5.84
CA GLY A 183 4.00 3.03 -6.07
C GLY A 183 5.11 3.67 -6.92
N LEU A 184 6.19 2.96 -7.23
CA LEU A 184 7.35 3.51 -7.96
C LEU A 184 7.33 3.23 -9.47
N ARG A 185 6.33 2.50 -9.98
CA ARG A 185 6.25 2.22 -11.41
C ARG A 185 5.85 3.46 -12.19
N LYS A 186 6.45 3.60 -13.36
CA LYS A 186 6.11 4.69 -14.28
C LYS A 186 4.73 4.47 -14.89
N ALA A 187 3.93 5.53 -14.91
CA ALA A 187 2.66 5.60 -15.63
C ALA A 187 2.53 6.97 -16.27
N GLU A 188 1.72 7.06 -17.32
CA GLU A 188 1.42 8.34 -17.97
C GLU A 188 0.75 9.29 -16.97
N GLY A 189 1.22 10.53 -16.89
CA GLY A 189 0.73 11.54 -15.93
C GLY A 189 1.28 11.43 -14.51
N LYS A 190 2.18 10.48 -14.24
CA LYS A 190 2.82 10.32 -12.93
C LYS A 190 4.20 10.98 -12.94
N GLU A 191 4.34 12.05 -12.19
CA GLU A 191 5.56 12.85 -12.13
C GLU A 191 6.47 12.50 -10.94
N TYR A 192 5.89 11.97 -9.82
CA TYR A 192 6.58 11.54 -8.59
C TYR A 192 5.69 10.61 -7.74
#